data_81d3f37013c04ce630f61feba0a33f20
#
_entry.id   81d3f37013c04ce630f61feba0a33f20
#
_cell.length_a   1.000
_cell.length_b   1.000
_cell.length_c   1.000
_cell.angle_alpha   90.00
_cell.angle_beta   90.00
_cell.angle_gamma   90.00
#
_symmetry.space_group_name_H-M   'P 1'
#
loop_
_entity.id
_entity.type
_entity.pdbx_description
1 polymer ?
#
loop_
_entity_poly.entity_id
_entity_poly.type
_entity_poly.pdbx_seq_one_letter_code
_entity_poly.pdbx_strand_id
1 'polypeptide(L)'
;MASIKDVANLAGVGLGTASRALSGKGYVAPETKKRIEEAARKLSYTPNVFAQNLLKNRSGIVGILVPALDHCFFSRLVQELESDLYKKGYKTMLCCTVSGGHGEQDYLDMLENNLVDGIITATHSFNDEAYLKSKRVVVSFDRDFGGRIPMVRSDHKAAGRMAAEHFIDRGCRKVLNIYGEDAREGHISVGMAHRELKDCLEAAGIQVLEEYTRQDKFDMGYYSEIAG
;
A
#
# COMPACT_ATOMS: atom_id res chain seq x y z
N MET A 1 -25.19 -5.13 -24.37
CA MET A 1 -24.66 -3.88 -23.76
C MET A 1 -24.17 -3.01 -24.90
N ALA A 2 -24.60 -1.74 -25.02
CA ALA A 2 -24.15 -0.87 -26.11
C ALA A 2 -22.66 -0.58 -26.01
N SER A 3 -21.99 -0.48 -27.14
CA SER A 3 -20.58 -0.17 -27.28
C SER A 3 -20.35 1.27 -27.73
N ILE A 4 -19.16 1.80 -27.55
CA ILE A 4 -18.77 3.13 -28.08
C ILE A 4 -18.91 3.20 -29.61
N LYS A 5 -18.80 2.06 -30.29
CA LYS A 5 -19.01 1.94 -31.73
C LYS A 5 -20.47 2.19 -32.11
N ASP A 6 -21.41 1.70 -31.29
CA ASP A 6 -22.85 1.92 -31.50
C ASP A 6 -23.21 3.40 -31.27
N VAL A 7 -22.59 4.04 -30.27
CA VAL A 7 -22.74 5.49 -30.03
C VAL A 7 -22.21 6.30 -31.22
N ALA A 8 -21.02 5.95 -31.73
CA ALA A 8 -20.43 6.62 -32.88
C ALA A 8 -21.32 6.51 -34.13
N ASN A 9 -21.84 5.30 -34.40
CA ASN A 9 -22.76 5.04 -35.50
C ASN A 9 -24.06 5.84 -35.37
N LEU A 10 -24.67 5.83 -34.19
CA LEU A 10 -25.93 6.58 -33.94
C LEU A 10 -25.71 8.09 -34.02
N ALA A 11 -24.59 8.61 -33.61
CA ALA A 11 -24.25 10.04 -33.70
C ALA A 11 -23.72 10.46 -35.08
N GLY A 12 -23.51 9.52 -36.03
CA GLY A 12 -22.99 9.80 -37.37
C GLY A 12 -21.55 10.35 -37.35
N VAL A 13 -20.68 9.81 -36.46
CA VAL A 13 -19.30 10.27 -36.31
C VAL A 13 -18.31 9.11 -36.29
N GLY A 14 -17.05 9.40 -36.55
CA GLY A 14 -15.99 8.39 -36.38
C GLY A 14 -15.76 8.02 -34.92
N LEU A 15 -15.31 6.77 -34.66
CA LEU A 15 -15.04 6.22 -33.33
C LEU A 15 -14.09 7.11 -32.50
N GLY A 16 -13.03 7.68 -33.13
CA GLY A 16 -12.09 8.58 -32.48
C GLY A 16 -12.75 9.89 -32.01
N THR A 17 -13.73 10.42 -32.76
CA THR A 17 -14.49 11.63 -32.39
C THR A 17 -15.43 11.34 -31.23
N ALA A 18 -16.16 10.21 -31.27
CA ALA A 18 -16.99 9.78 -30.15
C ALA A 18 -16.17 9.57 -28.86
N SER A 19 -15.01 8.92 -28.98
CA SER A 19 -14.09 8.71 -27.85
C SER A 19 -13.59 10.03 -27.25
N ARG A 20 -13.17 10.98 -28.06
CA ARG A 20 -12.73 12.33 -27.60
C ARG A 20 -13.85 13.09 -26.91
N ALA A 21 -15.04 13.09 -27.49
CA ALA A 21 -16.19 13.77 -26.90
C ALA A 21 -16.57 13.23 -25.52
N LEU A 22 -16.63 11.88 -25.38
CA LEU A 22 -17.04 11.22 -24.15
C LEU A 22 -15.93 11.20 -23.07
N SER A 23 -14.65 11.24 -23.46
CA SER A 23 -13.52 11.29 -22.51
C SER A 23 -13.17 12.72 -22.08
N GLY A 24 -13.67 13.74 -22.76
CA GLY A 24 -13.30 15.14 -22.53
C GLY A 24 -11.86 15.48 -22.98
N LYS A 25 -11.19 14.57 -23.68
CA LYS A 25 -9.79 14.74 -24.11
C LYS A 25 -9.73 15.18 -25.57
N GLY A 26 -9.40 16.44 -25.78
CA GLY A 26 -9.28 17.05 -27.11
C GLY A 26 -10.53 17.81 -27.53
N TYR A 27 -10.37 18.63 -28.57
CA TYR A 27 -11.44 19.48 -29.08
C TYR A 27 -12.45 18.68 -29.92
N VAL A 28 -13.72 18.85 -29.63
CA VAL A 28 -14.86 18.41 -30.44
C VAL A 28 -15.84 19.57 -30.51
N ALA A 29 -16.34 19.89 -31.69
CA ALA A 29 -17.29 20.98 -31.88
C ALA A 29 -18.52 20.79 -30.98
N PRO A 30 -19.04 21.85 -30.32
CA PRO A 30 -20.12 21.75 -29.32
C PRO A 30 -21.37 21.00 -29.81
N GLU A 31 -21.80 21.25 -31.05
CA GLU A 31 -22.94 20.56 -31.63
C GLU A 31 -22.69 19.05 -31.83
N THR A 32 -21.46 18.69 -32.26
CA THR A 32 -21.06 17.29 -32.43
C THR A 32 -21.00 16.59 -31.07
N LYS A 33 -20.47 17.26 -30.06
CA LYS A 33 -20.42 16.74 -28.68
C LYS A 33 -21.83 16.49 -28.14
N LYS A 34 -22.76 17.42 -28.36
CA LYS A 34 -24.17 17.27 -27.94
C LYS A 34 -24.84 16.06 -28.60
N ARG A 35 -24.66 15.87 -29.91
CA ARG A 35 -25.18 14.68 -30.61
C ARG A 35 -24.61 13.37 -30.05
N ILE A 36 -23.32 13.33 -29.72
CA ILE A 36 -22.66 12.14 -29.16
C ILE A 36 -23.24 11.86 -27.76
N GLU A 37 -23.38 12.87 -26.91
CA GLU A 37 -23.94 12.72 -25.56
C GLU A 37 -25.42 12.27 -25.60
N GLU A 38 -26.21 12.76 -26.56
CA GLU A 38 -27.59 12.31 -26.79
C GLU A 38 -27.64 10.85 -27.25
N ALA A 39 -26.75 10.46 -28.18
CA ALA A 39 -26.65 9.08 -28.63
C ALA A 39 -26.26 8.13 -27.49
N ALA A 40 -25.33 8.54 -26.65
CA ALA A 40 -24.88 7.76 -25.48
C ALA A 40 -26.06 7.59 -24.49
N ARG A 41 -26.82 8.64 -24.22
CA ARG A 41 -28.04 8.57 -23.36
C ARG A 41 -29.09 7.64 -23.93
N LYS A 42 -29.44 7.75 -25.23
CA LYS A 42 -30.40 6.88 -25.90
C LYS A 42 -30.04 5.40 -25.83
N LEU A 43 -28.76 5.09 -25.90
CA LEU A 43 -28.24 3.73 -25.83
C LEU A 43 -27.95 3.27 -24.40
N SER A 44 -28.21 4.10 -23.38
CA SER A 44 -27.76 3.84 -21.99
C SER A 44 -26.28 3.43 -21.92
N TYR A 45 -25.47 4.05 -22.78
CA TYR A 45 -24.04 3.78 -22.84
C TYR A 45 -23.32 4.49 -21.71
N THR A 46 -22.63 3.72 -20.89
CA THR A 46 -21.68 4.24 -19.90
C THR A 46 -20.25 3.91 -20.36
N PRO A 47 -19.35 4.90 -20.43
CA PRO A 47 -17.97 4.63 -20.79
C PRO A 47 -17.36 3.56 -19.88
N ASN A 48 -16.86 2.48 -20.46
CA ASN A 48 -16.16 1.46 -19.70
C ASN A 48 -14.73 1.95 -19.39
N VAL A 49 -14.52 2.35 -18.13
CA VAL A 49 -13.23 2.86 -17.63
C VAL A 49 -12.13 1.79 -17.79
N PHE A 50 -12.47 0.51 -17.59
CA PHE A 50 -11.51 -0.58 -17.79
C PHE A 50 -11.05 -0.69 -19.24
N ALA A 51 -11.97 -0.59 -20.21
CA ALA A 51 -11.62 -0.61 -21.62
C ALA A 51 -10.76 0.61 -22.02
N GLN A 52 -11.02 1.78 -21.44
CA GLN A 52 -10.20 2.98 -21.67
C GLN A 52 -8.81 2.86 -21.04
N ASN A 53 -8.71 2.26 -19.87
CA ASN A 53 -7.46 2.02 -19.17
C ASN A 53 -6.62 0.95 -19.86
N LEU A 54 -7.26 -0.09 -20.40
CA LEU A 54 -6.60 -1.14 -21.18
C LEU A 54 -5.88 -0.56 -22.42
N LEU A 55 -6.53 0.38 -23.13
CA LEU A 55 -5.91 1.10 -24.24
C LEU A 55 -4.70 1.94 -23.84
N LYS A 56 -4.59 2.30 -22.57
CA LYS A 56 -3.46 3.07 -22.00
C LYS A 56 -2.43 2.18 -21.31
N ASN A 57 -2.63 0.88 -21.32
CA ASN A 57 -1.85 -0.09 -20.57
C ASN A 57 -1.75 0.25 -19.06
N ARG A 58 -2.87 0.73 -18.49
CA ARG A 58 -3.01 1.14 -17.08
C ARG A 58 -4.34 0.68 -16.53
N SER A 59 -4.35 0.19 -15.30
CA SER A 59 -5.58 -0.16 -14.58
C SER A 59 -6.20 1.04 -13.85
N GLY A 60 -5.39 1.98 -13.41
CA GLY A 60 -5.77 3.06 -12.52
C GLY A 60 -5.93 2.59 -11.08
N ILE A 61 -5.42 1.41 -10.74
CA ILE A 61 -5.53 0.80 -9.42
C ILE A 61 -4.13 0.62 -8.84
N VAL A 62 -3.95 0.93 -7.55
CA VAL A 62 -2.74 0.64 -6.77
C VAL A 62 -3.10 -0.37 -5.69
N GLY A 63 -2.34 -1.45 -5.60
CA GLY A 63 -2.45 -2.43 -4.53
C GLY A 63 -1.78 -1.92 -3.24
N ILE A 64 -2.44 -2.06 -2.10
CA ILE A 64 -1.87 -1.79 -0.78
C ILE A 64 -1.88 -3.11 -0.03
N LEU A 65 -0.69 -3.66 0.23
CA LEU A 65 -0.50 -4.92 0.94
C LEU A 65 -0.14 -4.62 2.39
N VAL A 66 -0.95 -5.13 3.31
CA VAL A 66 -0.74 -5.03 4.76
C VAL A 66 -0.93 -6.39 5.41
N PRO A 67 -0.35 -6.67 6.59
CA PRO A 67 -0.57 -7.92 7.29
C PRO A 67 -2.04 -8.12 7.64
N ALA A 68 -2.63 -7.16 8.34
CA ALA A 68 -4.01 -7.18 8.82
C ALA A 68 -4.55 -5.77 9.05
N LEU A 69 -5.86 -5.60 9.22
CA LEU A 69 -6.51 -4.30 9.45
C LEU A 69 -6.98 -4.07 10.89
N ASP A 70 -6.98 -5.06 11.72
CA ASP A 70 -7.30 -4.99 13.14
C ASP A 70 -6.24 -4.23 13.94
N HIS A 71 -5.04 -4.09 13.40
CA HIS A 71 -3.98 -3.26 13.98
C HIS A 71 -4.16 -1.78 13.59
N CYS A 72 -4.27 -0.90 14.61
CA CYS A 72 -4.57 0.53 14.43
C CYS A 72 -3.57 1.27 13.52
N PHE A 73 -2.31 0.85 13.50
CA PHE A 73 -1.29 1.42 12.63
C PHE A 73 -1.59 1.14 11.15
N PHE A 74 -1.85 -0.12 10.77
CA PHE A 74 -2.09 -0.47 9.37
C PHE A 74 -3.40 0.09 8.86
N SER A 75 -4.46 0.10 9.67
CA SER A 75 -5.73 0.71 9.29
C SER A 75 -5.58 2.22 9.02
N ARG A 76 -4.80 2.92 9.85
CA ARG A 76 -4.52 4.35 9.64
C ARG A 76 -3.65 4.59 8.40
N LEU A 77 -2.60 3.79 8.22
CA LEU A 77 -1.72 3.85 7.04
C LEU A 77 -2.54 3.67 5.74
N VAL A 78 -3.40 2.66 5.69
CA VAL A 78 -4.26 2.39 4.54
C VAL A 78 -5.18 3.56 4.26
N GLN A 79 -5.80 4.15 5.29
CA GLN A 79 -6.70 5.30 5.15
C GLN A 79 -6.00 6.51 4.53
N GLU A 80 -4.78 6.84 4.99
CA GLU A 80 -4.03 7.98 4.46
C GLU A 80 -3.56 7.72 3.03
N LEU A 81 -3.05 6.52 2.75
CA LEU A 81 -2.62 6.13 1.40
C LEU A 81 -3.79 6.16 0.42
N GLU A 82 -4.95 5.61 0.80
CA GLU A 82 -6.16 5.64 -0.03
C GLU A 82 -6.58 7.06 -0.37
N SER A 83 -6.66 7.93 0.64
CA SER A 83 -7.04 9.33 0.47
C SER A 83 -6.13 10.06 -0.52
N ASP A 84 -4.82 9.87 -0.40
CA ASP A 84 -3.86 10.55 -1.26
C ASP A 84 -3.81 9.96 -2.68
N LEU A 85 -3.96 8.66 -2.83
CA LEU A 85 -4.08 7.99 -4.13
C LEU A 85 -5.37 8.43 -4.83
N TYR A 86 -6.49 8.53 -4.11
CA TYR A 86 -7.75 9.01 -4.65
C TYR A 86 -7.64 10.44 -5.20
N LYS A 87 -7.02 11.36 -4.46
CA LYS A 87 -6.75 12.74 -4.92
C LYS A 87 -5.92 12.78 -6.22
N LYS A 88 -5.06 11.78 -6.42
CA LYS A 88 -4.24 11.62 -7.64
C LYS A 88 -4.95 10.86 -8.77
N GLY A 89 -6.22 10.46 -8.56
CA GLY A 89 -7.04 9.78 -9.56
C GLY A 89 -6.86 8.28 -9.63
N TYR A 90 -6.20 7.67 -8.65
CA TYR A 90 -6.11 6.21 -8.51
C TYR A 90 -7.23 5.66 -7.65
N LYS A 91 -7.56 4.40 -7.86
CA LYS A 91 -8.31 3.55 -6.94
C LYS A 91 -7.35 2.66 -6.18
N THR A 92 -7.77 2.21 -5.01
CA THR A 92 -6.97 1.28 -4.20
C THR A 92 -7.58 -0.12 -4.21
N MET A 93 -6.71 -1.11 -4.22
CA MET A 93 -7.04 -2.50 -3.93
C MET A 93 -6.34 -2.86 -2.62
N LEU A 94 -7.13 -3.17 -1.60
CA LEU A 94 -6.59 -3.55 -0.30
C LEU A 94 -6.39 -5.07 -0.24
N CYS A 95 -5.22 -5.47 0.24
CA CYS A 95 -4.76 -6.85 0.29
C CYS A 95 -4.23 -7.14 1.70
N CYS A 96 -4.93 -7.99 2.47
CA CYS A 96 -4.48 -8.49 3.77
C CYS A 96 -3.81 -9.84 3.58
N THR A 97 -2.58 -10.02 4.09
CA THR A 97 -1.77 -11.21 3.81
C THR A 97 -1.84 -12.27 4.91
N VAL A 98 -2.21 -11.91 6.14
CA VAL A 98 -2.28 -12.86 7.28
C VAL A 98 -3.61 -13.60 7.35
N SER A 99 -4.72 -12.94 7.04
CA SER A 99 -6.06 -13.43 7.37
C SER A 99 -6.77 -14.24 6.27
N GLY A 100 -6.19 -14.40 5.08
CA GLY A 100 -6.97 -14.86 3.93
C GLY A 100 -6.46 -16.12 3.22
N GLY A 101 -5.35 -16.72 3.64
CA GLY A 101 -4.71 -17.81 2.88
C GLY A 101 -4.19 -17.36 1.49
N HIS A 102 -4.23 -16.09 1.20
CA HIS A 102 -3.71 -15.49 -0.03
C HIS A 102 -2.25 -15.09 0.19
N GLY A 103 -1.36 -15.66 -0.61
CA GLY A 103 0.05 -15.32 -0.59
C GLY A 103 0.32 -13.97 -1.26
N GLU A 104 1.41 -13.31 -0.87
CA GLU A 104 1.89 -12.09 -1.55
C GLU A 104 2.12 -12.33 -3.06
N GLN A 105 2.41 -13.57 -3.44
CA GLN A 105 2.62 -13.96 -4.84
C GLN A 105 1.39 -13.67 -5.72
N ASP A 106 0.18 -13.94 -5.23
CA ASP A 106 -1.06 -13.71 -6.01
C ASP A 106 -1.20 -12.22 -6.38
N TYR A 107 -0.79 -11.32 -5.48
CA TYR A 107 -0.84 -9.88 -5.73
C TYR A 107 0.29 -9.39 -6.63
N LEU A 108 1.46 -10.01 -6.56
CA LEU A 108 2.54 -9.75 -7.51
C LEU A 108 2.16 -10.24 -8.91
N ASP A 109 1.47 -11.36 -9.03
CA ASP A 109 0.94 -11.84 -10.31
C ASP A 109 -0.11 -10.88 -10.88
N MET A 110 -0.96 -10.26 -10.05
CA MET A 110 -1.86 -9.19 -10.48
C MET A 110 -1.10 -7.98 -11.01
N LEU A 111 0.02 -7.62 -10.40
CA LEU A 111 0.89 -6.53 -10.85
C LEU A 111 1.52 -6.85 -12.21
N GLU A 112 2.07 -8.05 -12.40
CA GLU A 112 2.66 -8.48 -13.67
C GLU A 112 1.62 -8.54 -14.79
N ASN A 113 0.38 -8.94 -14.47
CA ASN A 113 -0.74 -9.00 -15.41
C ASN A 113 -1.45 -7.64 -15.66
N ASN A 114 -0.91 -6.52 -15.16
CA ASN A 114 -1.49 -5.17 -15.28
C ASN A 114 -2.89 -5.01 -14.68
N LEU A 115 -3.28 -5.85 -13.73
CA LEU A 115 -4.52 -5.68 -12.97
C LEU A 115 -4.39 -4.55 -11.95
N VAL A 116 -3.18 -4.27 -11.49
CA VAL A 116 -2.80 -3.09 -10.73
C VAL A 116 -1.60 -2.39 -11.39
N ASP A 117 -1.49 -1.07 -11.23
CA ASP A 117 -0.42 -0.26 -11.83
C ASP A 117 0.85 -0.26 -10.97
N GLY A 118 0.71 -0.54 -9.68
CA GLY A 118 1.79 -0.59 -8.72
C GLY A 118 1.32 -1.20 -7.40
N ILE A 119 2.28 -1.54 -6.55
CA ILE A 119 2.04 -2.07 -5.21
C ILE A 119 2.78 -1.22 -4.18
N ILE A 120 2.09 -0.88 -3.09
CA ILE A 120 2.69 -0.41 -1.84
C ILE A 120 2.61 -1.56 -0.85
N THR A 121 3.76 -2.09 -0.41
CA THR A 121 3.80 -3.20 0.54
C THR A 121 4.27 -2.75 1.92
N ALA A 122 3.52 -3.10 2.95
CA ALA A 122 3.88 -2.99 4.36
C ALA A 122 3.86 -4.36 5.05
N THR A 123 4.04 -5.42 4.27
CA THR A 123 4.10 -6.80 4.77
C THR A 123 5.51 -7.19 5.15
N HIS A 124 5.64 -8.19 6.00
CA HIS A 124 6.90 -8.65 6.55
C HIS A 124 7.19 -10.12 6.22
N SER A 125 6.69 -10.62 5.07
CA SER A 125 7.01 -11.97 4.64
C SER A 125 8.46 -12.07 4.15
N PHE A 126 9.00 -13.28 4.17
CA PHE A 126 10.37 -13.58 3.74
C PHE A 126 10.51 -13.80 2.21
N ASN A 127 9.52 -13.40 1.41
CA ASN A 127 9.54 -13.64 -0.04
C ASN A 127 10.16 -12.45 -0.81
N ASP A 128 11.37 -12.04 -0.44
CA ASP A 128 12.07 -10.93 -1.10
C ASP A 128 12.30 -11.19 -2.60
N GLU A 129 12.60 -12.43 -2.95
CA GLU A 129 12.94 -12.80 -4.32
C GLU A 129 11.81 -12.52 -5.31
N ALA A 130 10.56 -12.75 -4.91
CA ALA A 130 9.38 -12.50 -5.75
C ALA A 130 9.24 -11.00 -6.07
N TYR A 131 9.42 -10.14 -5.06
CA TYR A 131 9.40 -8.68 -5.26
C TYR A 131 10.54 -8.20 -6.15
N LEU A 132 11.72 -8.76 -5.97
CA LEU A 132 12.93 -8.35 -6.69
C LEU A 132 12.97 -8.82 -8.14
N LYS A 133 12.19 -9.82 -8.49
CA LYS A 133 11.99 -10.27 -9.88
C LYS A 133 11.03 -9.36 -10.64
N SER A 134 10.13 -8.67 -9.96
CA SER A 134 9.19 -7.77 -10.59
C SER A 134 9.91 -6.60 -11.27
N LYS A 135 9.50 -6.31 -12.51
CA LYS A 135 9.94 -5.12 -13.26
C LYS A 135 8.95 -3.97 -13.14
N ARG A 136 7.92 -4.15 -12.33
CA ARG A 136 6.85 -3.19 -12.11
C ARG A 136 7.13 -2.27 -10.94
N VAL A 137 6.25 -1.30 -10.74
CA VAL A 137 6.39 -0.32 -9.67
C VAL A 137 5.98 -0.96 -8.33
N VAL A 138 6.96 -1.12 -7.46
CA VAL A 138 6.76 -1.49 -6.06
C VAL A 138 7.38 -0.42 -5.19
N VAL A 139 6.70 -0.04 -4.11
CA VAL A 139 7.22 0.81 -3.03
C VAL A 139 7.05 0.05 -1.73
N SER A 140 8.09 0.02 -0.93
CA SER A 140 8.11 -0.65 0.37
C SER A 140 7.89 0.36 1.50
N PHE A 141 7.15 -0.05 2.51
CA PHE A 141 7.05 0.64 3.79
C PHE A 141 7.75 -0.21 4.86
N ASP A 142 8.78 0.38 5.48
CA ASP A 142 9.57 -0.20 6.57
C ASP A 142 10.28 -1.54 6.28
N ARG A 143 10.28 -2.03 5.04
CA ARG A 143 10.98 -3.25 4.65
C ARG A 143 12.09 -2.93 3.65
N ASP A 144 13.33 -3.29 3.97
CA ASP A 144 14.49 -3.05 3.11
C ASP A 144 14.74 -4.24 2.17
N PHE A 145 14.70 -3.99 0.89
CA PHE A 145 15.04 -4.94 -0.17
C PHE A 145 16.47 -4.73 -0.71
N GLY A 146 17.39 -4.32 0.15
CA GLY A 146 18.79 -4.06 -0.23
C GLY A 146 18.93 -2.86 -1.16
N GLY A 147 18.08 -1.84 -1.01
CA GLY A 147 18.08 -0.63 -1.82
C GLY A 147 17.56 -0.80 -3.25
N ARG A 148 17.07 -1.98 -3.63
CA ARG A 148 16.57 -2.27 -4.99
C ARG A 148 15.13 -1.85 -5.21
N ILE A 149 14.34 -1.71 -4.15
CA ILE A 149 12.98 -1.21 -4.17
C ILE A 149 12.95 0.09 -3.36
N PRO A 150 12.33 1.17 -3.88
CA PRO A 150 12.14 2.40 -3.12
C PRO A 150 11.45 2.11 -1.78
N MET A 151 12.01 2.62 -0.70
CA MET A 151 11.50 2.41 0.66
C MET A 151 11.15 3.74 1.31
N VAL A 152 10.00 3.78 1.97
CA VAL A 152 9.61 4.84 2.92
C VAL A 152 9.68 4.26 4.32
N ARG A 153 10.39 4.92 5.23
CA ARG A 153 10.51 4.48 6.63
C ARG A 153 10.65 5.67 7.58
N SER A 154 10.38 5.41 8.85
CA SER A 154 10.73 6.34 9.94
C SER A 154 12.21 6.25 10.29
N ASP A 155 12.77 7.26 10.94
CA ASP A 155 14.09 7.16 11.55
C ASP A 155 14.01 6.37 12.86
N HIS A 156 13.99 5.04 12.73
CA HIS A 156 13.86 4.12 13.85
C HIS A 156 15.02 4.23 14.84
N LYS A 157 16.23 4.55 14.38
CA LYS A 157 17.36 4.77 15.28
C LYS A 157 17.16 6.03 16.13
N ALA A 158 16.74 7.13 15.52
CA ALA A 158 16.40 8.33 16.29
C ALA A 158 15.30 8.06 17.30
N ALA A 159 14.26 7.31 16.90
CA ALA A 159 13.17 6.92 17.82
C ALA A 159 13.69 6.10 19.01
N GLY A 160 14.58 5.13 18.78
CA GLY A 160 15.20 4.35 19.86
C GLY A 160 16.02 5.20 20.83
N ARG A 161 16.83 6.14 20.30
CA ARG A 161 17.59 7.10 21.14
C ARG A 161 16.68 7.98 21.99
N MET A 162 15.66 8.58 21.37
CA MET A 162 14.70 9.44 22.07
C MET A 162 13.99 8.70 23.20
N ALA A 163 13.62 7.44 22.96
CA ALA A 163 13.00 6.60 24.00
C ALA A 163 14.02 6.30 25.13
N ALA A 164 15.27 5.98 24.81
CA ALA A 164 16.31 5.75 25.80
C ALA A 164 16.57 6.99 26.66
N GLU A 165 16.74 8.15 26.05
CA GLU A 165 16.93 9.43 26.73
C GLU A 165 15.80 9.69 27.74
N HIS A 166 14.54 9.42 27.34
CA HIS A 166 13.41 9.59 28.24
C HIS A 166 13.46 8.69 29.46
N PHE A 167 13.88 7.41 29.34
CA PHE A 167 14.06 6.51 30.48
C PHE A 167 15.24 6.92 31.36
N ILE A 168 16.34 7.38 30.77
CA ILE A 168 17.52 7.87 31.49
C ILE A 168 17.17 9.11 32.31
N ASP A 169 16.48 10.08 31.72
CA ASP A 169 16.06 11.32 32.39
C ASP A 169 15.11 11.07 33.56
N ARG A 170 14.31 9.99 33.47
CA ARG A 170 13.40 9.56 34.56
C ARG A 170 14.10 8.76 35.64
N GLY A 171 15.40 8.49 35.51
CA GLY A 171 16.18 7.73 36.49
C GLY A 171 15.78 6.26 36.58
N CYS A 172 15.27 5.68 35.51
CA CYS A 172 14.93 4.26 35.44
C CYS A 172 16.20 3.42 35.63
N ARG A 173 16.11 2.34 36.41
CA ARG A 173 17.21 1.40 36.62
C ARG A 173 17.04 0.10 35.87
N LYS A 174 15.82 -0.19 35.44
CA LYS A 174 15.43 -1.41 34.76
C LYS A 174 14.32 -1.09 33.75
N VAL A 175 14.45 -1.54 32.52
CA VAL A 175 13.49 -1.33 31.44
C VAL A 175 13.15 -2.67 30.80
N LEU A 176 11.89 -2.92 30.55
CA LEU A 176 11.41 -4.07 29.77
C LEU A 176 11.20 -3.61 28.31
N ASN A 177 11.91 -4.23 27.37
CA ASN A 177 11.82 -4.00 25.95
C ASN A 177 11.04 -5.16 25.31
N ILE A 178 9.80 -4.89 24.84
CA ILE A 178 8.94 -5.90 24.25
C ILE A 178 8.85 -5.64 22.75
N TYR A 179 9.14 -6.65 21.92
CA TYR A 179 9.06 -6.53 20.46
C TYR A 179 8.81 -7.87 19.75
N GLY A 180 8.37 -7.81 18.50
CA GLY A 180 8.11 -9.00 17.71
C GLY A 180 9.39 -9.79 17.37
N GLU A 181 9.27 -11.10 17.29
CA GLU A 181 10.37 -12.01 16.96
C GLU A 181 11.03 -11.65 15.62
N ASP A 182 10.24 -11.17 14.63
CA ASP A 182 10.71 -10.71 13.32
C ASP A 182 11.66 -9.50 13.40
N ALA A 183 11.43 -8.63 14.38
CA ALA A 183 12.27 -7.46 14.59
C ALA A 183 13.68 -7.83 15.04
N ARG A 184 13.88 -9.05 15.58
CA ARG A 184 15.15 -9.61 16.01
C ARG A 184 16.05 -9.94 14.82
N GLU A 185 15.50 -10.50 13.75
CA GLU A 185 16.26 -11.00 12.60
C GLU A 185 16.77 -9.90 11.64
N GLY A 186 16.42 -8.64 11.89
CA GLY A 186 16.99 -7.50 11.17
C GLY A 186 16.33 -7.15 9.83
N HIS A 187 15.36 -7.93 9.39
CA HIS A 187 14.65 -7.68 8.13
C HIS A 187 13.60 -6.54 8.22
N ILE A 188 13.21 -6.18 9.44
CA ILE A 188 12.22 -5.13 9.71
C ILE A 188 12.90 -3.91 10.30
N SER A 189 12.66 -2.74 9.71
CA SER A 189 13.29 -1.49 10.13
C SER A 189 12.96 -1.12 11.58
N VAL A 190 11.80 -1.48 12.11
CA VAL A 190 11.40 -1.21 13.51
C VAL A 190 12.34 -1.86 14.53
N GLY A 191 12.94 -3.02 14.21
CA GLY A 191 13.93 -3.66 15.07
C GLY A 191 15.16 -2.78 15.33
N MET A 192 15.45 -1.80 14.46
CA MET A 192 16.51 -0.83 14.69
C MET A 192 16.23 0.07 15.89
N ALA A 193 14.96 0.45 16.14
CA ALA A 193 14.58 1.25 17.31
C ALA A 193 14.82 0.47 18.60
N HIS A 194 14.43 -0.80 18.63
CA HIS A 194 14.62 -1.65 19.81
C HIS A 194 16.08 -1.92 20.14
N ARG A 195 16.92 -2.15 19.12
CA ARG A 195 18.38 -2.30 19.32
C ARG A 195 19.02 -1.01 19.82
N GLU A 196 18.74 0.12 19.18
CA GLU A 196 19.28 1.42 19.56
C GLU A 196 18.84 1.81 21.00
N LEU A 197 17.57 1.56 21.35
CA LEU A 197 17.07 1.73 22.72
C LEU A 197 17.90 0.92 23.71
N LYS A 198 18.10 -0.36 23.45
CA LYS A 198 18.88 -1.26 24.30
C LYS A 198 20.32 -0.77 24.45
N ASP A 199 21.00 -0.51 23.34
CA ASP A 199 22.40 -0.09 23.32
C ASP A 199 22.60 1.21 24.14
N CYS A 200 21.71 2.18 23.99
CA CYS A 200 21.77 3.44 24.74
C CYS A 200 21.50 3.24 26.25
N LEU A 201 20.52 2.40 26.60
CA LEU A 201 20.20 2.13 28.01
C LEU A 201 21.32 1.36 28.72
N GLU A 202 21.87 0.32 28.07
CA GLU A 202 22.99 -0.46 28.64
C GLU A 202 24.27 0.41 28.81
N ALA A 203 24.54 1.30 27.83
CA ALA A 203 25.63 2.26 27.93
C ALA A 203 25.47 3.23 29.12
N ALA A 204 24.20 3.54 29.50
CA ALA A 204 23.88 4.34 30.68
C ALA A 204 23.82 3.51 31.99
N GLY A 205 24.16 2.22 31.97
CA GLY A 205 24.16 1.35 33.15
C GLY A 205 22.74 0.89 33.57
N ILE A 206 21.75 0.97 32.69
CA ILE A 206 20.38 0.55 32.95
C ILE A 206 20.21 -0.91 32.49
N GLN A 207 19.62 -1.73 33.36
CA GLN A 207 19.33 -3.12 33.01
C GLN A 207 18.17 -3.19 32.01
N VAL A 208 18.39 -3.84 30.86
CA VAL A 208 17.34 -4.09 29.86
C VAL A 208 16.92 -5.56 29.93
N LEU A 209 15.64 -5.80 30.12
CA LEU A 209 15.00 -7.09 29.92
C LEU A 209 14.37 -7.11 28.52
N GLU A 210 14.48 -8.22 27.82
CA GLU A 210 13.88 -8.39 26.50
C GLU A 210 12.82 -9.48 26.53
N GLU A 211 11.66 -9.19 26.00
CA GLU A 211 10.56 -10.12 25.82
C GLU A 211 10.10 -10.08 24.37
N TYR A 212 9.80 -11.26 23.82
CA TYR A 212 9.47 -11.41 22.40
C TYR A 212 8.00 -11.83 22.25
N THR A 213 7.26 -11.07 21.43
CA THR A 213 5.91 -11.44 21.05
C THR A 213 5.92 -12.39 19.85
N ARG A 214 4.99 -13.36 19.83
CA ARG A 214 4.90 -14.36 18.74
C ARG A 214 4.30 -13.74 17.48
N GLN A 215 4.82 -14.13 16.32
CA GLN A 215 4.44 -13.63 14.99
C GLN A 215 2.97 -13.83 14.62
N ASP A 216 2.32 -14.84 15.19
CA ASP A 216 0.95 -15.23 14.85
C ASP A 216 -0.13 -14.38 15.54
N LYS A 217 0.28 -13.42 16.37
CA LYS A 217 -0.63 -12.63 17.20
C LYS A 217 -0.48 -11.11 17.00
N PHE A 218 -0.77 -10.65 15.78
CA PHE A 218 -1.02 -9.21 15.53
C PHE A 218 -2.38 -8.75 16.09
N ASP A 219 -2.95 -9.50 17.03
CA ASP A 219 -4.22 -9.20 17.68
C ASP A 219 -4.00 -8.25 18.86
N MET A 220 -4.78 -7.17 18.93
CA MET A 220 -4.76 -6.24 20.05
C MET A 220 -5.11 -6.91 21.40
N GLY A 221 -5.82 -8.03 21.38
CA GLY A 221 -6.08 -8.86 22.56
C GLY A 221 -4.82 -9.43 23.20
N TYR A 222 -3.81 -9.72 22.41
CA TYR A 222 -2.55 -10.30 22.89
C TYR A 222 -1.76 -9.35 23.82
N TYR A 223 -1.79 -8.05 23.55
CA TYR A 223 -1.13 -7.07 24.41
C TYR A 223 -1.76 -6.98 25.80
N SER A 224 -3.05 -7.28 25.91
CA SER A 224 -3.72 -7.34 27.22
C SER A 224 -3.37 -8.60 28.01
N GLU A 225 -3.04 -9.71 27.36
CA GLU A 225 -2.55 -10.95 28.01
C GLU A 225 -1.14 -10.78 28.60
N ILE A 226 -0.27 -9.95 27.97
CA ILE A 226 1.09 -9.69 28.47
C ILE A 226 1.08 -8.68 29.61
N ALA A 227 0.12 -7.76 29.63
CA ALA A 227 0.02 -6.68 30.62
C ALA A 227 -0.68 -7.11 31.93
N GLY A 228 -1.31 -8.28 32.00
CA GLY A 228 -1.98 -8.87 33.17
C GLY A 228 -1.10 -9.82 33.90
#